data_46e522e12c66fafa687f7a6eb9e8cdcd
#
_entry.id   46e522e12c66fafa687f7a6eb9e8cdcd
#
_cell.length_a   1.000
_cell.length_b   1.000
_cell.length_c   1.000
_cell.angle_alpha   90.00
_cell.angle_beta   90.00
_cell.angle_gamma   90.00
#
_symmetry.space_group_name_H-M   'P 1'
#
loop_
_entity.id
_entity.type
_entity.pdbx_description
1 polymer ?
#
loop_
_entity_poly.entity_id
_entity_poly.type
_entity_poly.pdbx_seq_one_letter_code
_entity_poly.pdbx_strand_id
1 'polypeptide(L)' 'ISYDTYYEVFARLKPEHSLSHIGCLTAPNEEMATAQTRLMYSEKPWIELCVMPRSAIITIISGSGGGIGAV' A
#
# COMPACT_ATOMS: atom_id res chain seq x y z
N ILE A 1 13.36 17.54 10.88
CA ILE A 1 13.48 16.51 9.90
C ILE A 1 12.39 15.50 10.04
N SER A 2 11.77 15.18 8.97
CA SER A 2 10.72 14.25 9.05
C SER A 2 11.18 12.96 8.44
N TYR A 3 10.88 11.86 9.08
CA TYR A 3 11.27 10.59 8.59
C TYR A 3 9.98 9.88 8.14
N ASP A 4 9.62 10.11 6.89
CA ASP A 4 8.42 9.52 6.39
C ASP A 4 8.59 8.04 6.16
N THR A 5 7.54 7.30 6.38
CA THR A 5 7.53 5.86 6.19
C THR A 5 6.74 5.59 4.92
N TYR A 6 7.14 4.56 4.19
CA TYR A 6 6.41 4.18 3.00
C TYR A 6 5.23 3.29 3.42
N TYR A 7 4.08 3.57 2.83
CA TYR A 7 2.88 2.79 3.08
C TYR A 7 2.35 2.27 1.77
N GLU A 8 1.82 1.05 1.77
CA GLU A 8 1.24 0.45 0.58
C GLU A 8 -0.28 0.51 0.73
N VAL A 9 -0.97 0.76 -0.35
CA VAL A 9 -2.42 0.90 -0.33
C VAL A 9 -3.07 -0.23 -1.10
N PHE A 10 -4.06 -0.88 -0.49
CA PHE A 10 -4.77 -1.97 -1.10
C PHE A 10 -6.27 -1.72 -1.04
N ALA A 11 -6.98 -2.16 -2.02
CA ALA A 11 -8.43 -1.95 -2.04
C ALA A 11 -9.15 -2.95 -2.91
N ARG A 12 -10.45 -3.03 -2.77
CA ARG A 12 -11.25 -3.85 -3.66
C ARG A 12 -12.62 -3.20 -3.82
N LEU A 13 -13.23 -3.42 -4.98
CA LEU A 13 -14.51 -2.81 -5.30
C LEU A 13 -15.68 -3.75 -5.08
N LYS A 14 -15.47 -5.04 -5.11
CA LYS A 14 -16.54 -6.01 -4.96
C LYS A 14 -16.15 -7.10 -3.99
N PRO A 15 -17.10 -7.70 -3.29
CA PRO A 15 -16.80 -8.72 -2.31
C PRO A 15 -16.06 -9.93 -2.87
N GLU A 16 -16.33 -10.28 -4.12
CA GLU A 16 -15.67 -11.42 -4.72
C GLU A 16 -14.27 -11.14 -5.20
N HIS A 17 -13.84 -9.88 -5.15
CA HIS A 17 -12.49 -9.55 -5.58
C HIS A 17 -11.52 -9.66 -4.43
N SER A 18 -10.28 -10.01 -4.71
CA SER A 18 -9.25 -10.00 -3.69
C SER A 18 -8.77 -8.57 -3.54
N LEU A 19 -8.13 -8.28 -2.42
CA LEU A 19 -7.54 -6.97 -2.23
C LEU A 19 -6.43 -6.83 -3.24
N SER A 20 -6.39 -5.70 -3.92
CA SER A 20 -5.38 -5.43 -4.93
C SER A 20 -4.54 -4.24 -4.50
N HIS A 21 -3.27 -4.29 -4.84
CA HIS A 21 -2.37 -3.18 -4.55
C HIS A 21 -2.69 -2.07 -5.54
N ILE A 22 -3.09 -0.92 -5.06
CA ILE A 22 -3.48 0.18 -5.94
C ILE A 22 -2.53 1.36 -5.88
N GLY A 23 -1.63 1.39 -4.96
CA GLY A 23 -0.68 2.50 -4.90
C GLY A 23 0.14 2.49 -3.63
N CYS A 24 0.90 3.55 -3.44
CA CYS A 24 1.69 3.71 -2.24
C CYS A 24 1.78 5.19 -1.93
N LEU A 25 2.20 5.49 -0.71
CA LEU A 25 2.40 6.87 -0.32
C LEU A 25 3.40 6.92 0.83
N THR A 26 3.83 8.12 1.19
CA THR A 26 4.71 8.27 2.34
C THR A 26 3.99 9.16 3.33
N ALA A 27 4.14 8.89 4.59
CA ALA A 27 3.55 9.69 5.65
C ALA A 27 4.36 9.50 6.93
N PRO A 28 4.31 10.46 7.84
CA PRO A 28 5.08 10.38 9.08
C PRO A 28 4.50 9.37 10.07
N ASN A 29 3.23 9.05 9.98
CA ASN A 29 2.63 8.09 10.89
C ASN A 29 1.35 7.52 10.28
N GLU A 30 0.75 6.54 10.96
CA GLU A 30 -0.45 5.89 10.45
C GLU A 30 -1.65 6.81 10.30
N GLU A 31 -1.78 7.74 11.21
CA GLU A 31 -2.90 8.64 11.17
C GLU A 31 -2.86 9.48 9.90
N MET A 32 -1.69 10.02 9.58
CA MET A 32 -1.55 10.83 8.38
C MET A 32 -1.66 9.96 7.13
N ALA A 33 -1.16 8.72 7.19
CA ALA A 33 -1.25 7.81 6.06
C ALA A 33 -2.73 7.52 5.77
N THR A 34 -3.54 7.33 6.82
CA THR A 34 -4.94 7.06 6.65
C THR A 34 -5.65 8.25 6.02
N ALA A 35 -5.36 9.44 6.52
CA ALA A 35 -5.99 10.64 6.01
C ALA A 35 -5.64 10.86 4.55
N GLN A 36 -4.37 10.69 4.18
CA GLN A 36 -3.94 10.86 2.81
C GLN A 36 -4.56 9.82 1.90
N THR A 37 -4.68 8.58 2.38
CA THR A 37 -5.26 7.52 1.58
C THR A 37 -6.71 7.87 1.25
N ARG A 38 -7.46 8.38 2.23
CA ARG A 38 -8.83 8.74 1.98
C ARG A 38 -8.94 9.85 0.95
N LEU A 39 -8.04 10.81 0.98
CA LEU A 39 -8.09 11.91 0.05
C LEU A 39 -7.66 11.49 -1.35
N MET A 40 -6.63 10.68 -1.46
CA MET A 40 -6.08 10.31 -2.75
C MET A 40 -6.88 9.26 -3.49
N TYR A 41 -7.55 8.39 -2.77
CA TYR A 41 -8.24 7.26 -3.39
C TYR A 41 -9.75 7.24 -3.17
N SER A 42 -10.35 8.40 -3.00
CA SER A 42 -11.78 8.45 -2.75
C SER A 42 -12.63 8.49 -4.01
N GLU A 43 -12.02 8.44 -5.17
CA GLU A 43 -12.75 8.53 -6.41
C GLU A 43 -13.62 7.33 -6.73
N LYS A 44 -13.34 6.20 -6.20
CA LYS A 44 -14.11 5.00 -6.49
C LYS A 44 -14.85 4.49 -5.27
N PRO A 45 -15.95 3.80 -5.45
CA PRO A 45 -16.75 3.29 -4.36
C PRO A 45 -16.15 2.01 -3.78
N TRP A 46 -14.99 2.10 -3.18
CA TRP A 46 -14.33 0.96 -2.60
C TRP A 46 -15.16 0.35 -1.48
N ILE A 47 -15.24 -0.98 -1.44
CA ILE A 47 -15.93 -1.60 -0.32
C ILE A 47 -14.88 -1.93 0.74
N GLU A 48 -13.60 -1.88 0.40
CA GLU A 48 -12.55 -2.06 1.37
C GLU A 48 -11.35 -1.29 0.89
N LEU A 49 -10.78 -0.48 1.76
CA LEU A 49 -9.60 0.33 1.43
C LEU A 49 -8.67 0.22 2.62
N CYS A 50 -7.46 -0.26 2.40
CA CYS A 50 -6.50 -0.51 3.47
C CYS A 50 -5.18 0.16 3.19
N VAL A 51 -4.47 0.52 4.23
CA VAL A 51 -3.14 1.07 4.09
C VAL A 51 -2.29 0.39 5.14
N MET A 52 -1.07 0.03 4.81
CA MET A 52 -0.18 -0.62 5.76
C MET A 52 1.24 -0.15 5.56
N PRO A 53 2.05 -0.07 6.59
CA PRO A 53 3.43 0.33 6.45
C PRO A 53 4.16 -0.75 5.67
N ARG A 54 5.02 -0.35 4.75
CA ARG A 54 5.78 -1.29 3.96
C ARG A 54 6.59 -2.23 4.85
N SER A 55 7.03 -1.77 5.99
CA SER A 55 7.80 -2.58 6.90
C SER A 55 7.01 -3.75 7.48
N ALA A 56 5.70 -3.73 7.36
CA ALA A 56 4.88 -4.82 7.87
C ALA A 56 4.77 -5.97 6.84
N ILE A 57 5.31 -5.76 5.64
CA ILE A 57 5.26 -6.79 4.62
C ILE A 57 6.43 -7.73 4.82
N ILE A 58 6.16 -9.02 4.88
CA ILE A 58 7.20 -10.01 5.04
C ILE A 58 7.67 -10.41 3.66
N THR A 59 8.92 -10.09 3.34
CA THR A 59 9.44 -10.38 2.02
C THR A 59 10.08 -11.76 2.01
N ILE A 60 9.57 -12.64 1.22
CA ILE A 60 10.09 -13.99 1.14
C ILE A 60 11.11 -14.09 0.03
N ILE A 61 10.87 -13.46 -1.11
CA ILE A 61 11.81 -13.46 -2.20
C ILE A 61 11.91 -12.02 -2.66
N SER A 62 13.12 -11.51 -2.79
CA SER A 62 13.32 -10.15 -3.22
C SER A 62 13.90 -10.14 -4.61
N GLY A 63 13.31 -9.40 -5.50
CA GLY A 63 13.78 -9.32 -6.86
C GLY A 63 14.74 -8.21 -7.12
N SER A 64 15.18 -7.55 -6.08
CA SER A 64 16.03 -6.42 -6.27
C SER A 64 17.35 -6.76 -6.90
N GLY A 65 17.69 -7.96 -6.96
CA GLY A 65 18.95 -8.31 -7.49
C GLY A 65 19.03 -8.30 -8.95
N GLY A 66 18.20 -7.65 -9.51
CA GLY A 66 18.36 -7.62 -10.87
C GLY A 66 17.83 -8.75 -11.57
N GLY A 67 16.83 -9.01 -11.30
CA GLY A 67 16.21 -9.84 -12.14
C GLY A 67 16.65 -11.21 -12.43
N ILE A 68 17.68 -11.44 -12.12
CA ILE A 68 18.12 -12.68 -12.44
C ILE A 68 17.33 -13.61 -11.77
N GLY A 69 17.09 -13.33 -10.67
CA GLY A 69 16.46 -14.26 -9.94
C GLY A 69 15.24 -14.65 -10.52
N ALA A 70 14.88 -13.90 -11.31
CA ALA A 70 13.68 -14.14 -11.89
C ALA A 70 13.55 -15.53 -12.28
N VAL A 71 14.35 -16.14 -12.42
CA VAL A 71 14.19 -17.44 -12.86
C VAL A 71 13.16 -18.07 -12.66
#